data_a5b62de57324625bbd9ea52352622e69
#
_entry.id   a5b62de57324625bbd9ea52352622e69
#
_cell.length_a   1.000
_cell.length_b   1.000
_cell.length_c   1.000
_cell.angle_alpha   90.00
_cell.angle_beta   90.00
_cell.angle_gamma   90.00
#
_symmetry.space_group_name_H-M   'P 1'
#
loop_
_entity.id
_entity.type
_entity.pdbx_description
1 polymer ?
#
loop_
_entity_poly.entity_id
_entity_poly.type
_entity_poly.pdbx_seq_one_letter_code
_entity_poly.pdbx_strand_id
1 'polypeptide(L)'
;MEIQKDLTGASGVPAEAELAEINRFAKSPLQAEEVYAFSLRLCDNEVDRDWERFDETALSTLGDLFVGKSGIFDHQWTAEGQTARIYRAQVVREPAQMTAAGDGYCWLKAWAYLLRTEKNADLIAEIEGGIKREVSVGCSVARRVCSICGAEGGTCQHVPGQRYGERLCYLELREPTDAYEWSFVAVPAQRKAGVLKRYGPEDEGVARLRAQAELGRKYLQELRREVTRLAMLADDGVDGGALAKAAEHLEEPELLELKRVYEAQAARRFPPSPQLRSRGTARTEDKTEFLI
;
A
#
# COMPACT_ATOMS: atom_id res chain seq x y z
N MET A 1 -1.84 2.28 18.24
CA MET A 1 -1.12 1.49 17.20
C MET A 1 -0.71 2.47 16.14
N GLU A 2 0.51 3.02 16.22
CA GLU A 2 1.04 3.92 15.21
C GLU A 2 1.39 3.11 13.97
N ILE A 3 0.65 3.31 12.89
CA ILE A 3 0.99 2.80 11.57
C ILE A 3 2.13 3.70 11.06
N GLN A 4 3.37 3.23 11.17
CA GLN A 4 4.48 3.88 10.49
C GLN A 4 4.25 3.77 8.98
N LYS A 5 3.94 4.91 8.35
CA LYS A 5 3.79 5.01 6.90
C LYS A 5 5.13 4.70 6.24
N ASP A 6 5.07 3.92 5.16
CA ASP A 6 6.19 3.80 4.23
C ASP A 6 6.45 5.18 3.59
N LEU A 7 7.52 5.83 4.02
CA LEU A 7 7.85 7.20 3.62
C LEU A 7 8.73 7.25 2.36
N THR A 8 9.06 6.09 1.77
CA THR A 8 9.87 6.02 0.55
C THR A 8 9.19 6.78 -0.59
N GLY A 9 9.82 7.83 -1.06
CA GLY A 9 9.33 8.65 -2.17
C GLY A 9 9.22 7.88 -3.48
N ALA A 10 8.52 8.46 -4.46
CA ALA A 10 8.22 7.83 -5.77
C ALA A 10 9.45 7.38 -6.57
N SER A 11 10.66 7.83 -6.23
CA SER A 11 11.92 7.54 -6.94
C SER A 11 12.86 6.58 -6.19
N GLY A 12 12.42 5.94 -5.08
CA GLY A 12 13.32 5.15 -4.21
C GLY A 12 14.29 6.02 -3.40
N VAL A 13 14.05 7.33 -3.34
CA VAL A 13 14.79 8.26 -2.47
C VAL A 13 14.20 8.17 -1.07
N PRO A 14 15.01 7.87 -0.04
CA PRO A 14 14.52 7.74 1.33
C PRO A 14 14.07 9.10 1.88
N ALA A 15 13.04 9.08 2.75
CA ALA A 15 12.69 10.24 3.55
C ALA A 15 13.78 10.51 4.62
N GLU A 16 13.78 11.70 5.21
CA GLU A 16 14.79 12.12 6.21
C GLU A 16 14.89 11.12 7.38
N ALA A 17 13.78 10.63 7.90
CA ALA A 17 13.77 9.66 8.99
C ALA A 17 14.37 8.30 8.58
N GLU A 18 14.11 7.85 7.35
CA GLU A 18 14.68 6.63 6.80
C GLU A 18 16.18 6.79 6.53
N LEU A 19 16.58 7.93 5.99
CA LEU A 19 17.99 8.25 5.76
C LEU A 19 18.77 8.25 7.07
N ALA A 20 18.20 8.76 8.15
CA ALA A 20 18.81 8.69 9.48
C ALA A 20 19.03 7.25 9.97
N GLU A 21 18.08 6.33 9.72
CA GLU A 21 18.26 4.91 10.03
C GLU A 21 19.34 4.25 9.14
N ILE A 22 19.34 4.55 7.84
CA ILE A 22 20.36 4.06 6.89
C ILE A 22 21.74 4.52 7.30
N ASN A 23 21.88 5.77 7.69
CA ASN A 23 23.16 6.37 8.12
C ASN A 23 23.75 5.75 9.40
N ARG A 24 22.98 4.97 10.17
CA ARG A 24 23.50 4.18 11.29
C ARG A 24 24.44 3.05 10.84
N PHE A 25 24.35 2.62 9.57
CA PHE A 25 25.19 1.59 8.97
C PHE A 25 26.30 2.15 8.09
N ALA A 26 26.19 3.41 7.68
CA ALA A 26 27.19 4.06 6.86
C ALA A 26 28.36 4.57 7.71
N LYS A 27 29.60 4.47 7.18
CA LYS A 27 30.79 5.01 7.82
C LYS A 27 30.87 6.53 7.72
N SER A 28 30.32 7.10 6.67
CA SER A 28 30.19 8.53 6.43
C SER A 28 28.74 8.84 6.09
N PRO A 29 28.20 10.01 6.49
CA PRO A 29 26.82 10.36 6.19
C PRO A 29 26.55 10.35 4.68
N LEU A 30 25.49 9.64 4.27
CA LEU A 30 24.99 9.59 2.90
C LEU A 30 23.90 10.67 2.73
N GLN A 31 23.80 11.19 1.51
CA GLN A 31 22.70 12.05 1.09
C GLN A 31 21.57 11.19 0.50
N ALA A 32 20.35 11.70 0.51
CA ALA A 32 19.18 10.94 0.06
C ALA A 32 19.29 10.51 -1.42
N GLU A 33 19.90 11.33 -2.26
CA GLU A 33 20.10 11.09 -3.70
C GLU A 33 21.14 10.00 -3.98
N GLU A 34 22.04 9.71 -3.04
CA GLU A 34 23.07 8.67 -3.14
C GLU A 34 22.50 7.27 -2.86
N VAL A 35 21.26 7.22 -2.34
CA VAL A 35 20.64 6.00 -1.83
C VAL A 35 19.42 5.63 -2.68
N TYR A 36 19.27 4.34 -2.96
CA TYR A 36 18.05 3.72 -3.44
C TYR A 36 17.48 2.83 -2.33
N ALA A 37 16.33 3.20 -1.80
CA ALA A 37 15.63 2.45 -0.75
C ALA A 37 14.41 1.73 -1.32
N PHE A 38 14.15 0.51 -0.85
CA PHE A 38 13.02 -0.33 -1.25
C PHE A 38 12.60 -1.23 -0.11
N SER A 39 11.39 -1.78 -0.19
CA SER A 39 10.89 -2.73 0.80
C SER A 39 10.65 -4.10 0.18
N LEU A 40 10.72 -5.14 1.02
CA LEU A 40 10.58 -6.52 0.60
C LEU A 40 9.87 -7.35 1.68
N ARG A 41 9.20 -8.42 1.24
CA ARG A 41 8.76 -9.52 2.09
C ARG A 41 9.89 -10.52 2.15
N LEU A 42 10.54 -10.66 3.31
CA LEU A 42 11.67 -11.58 3.48
C LEU A 42 11.19 -13.04 3.58
N CYS A 43 10.27 -13.26 4.50
CA CYS A 43 9.71 -14.58 4.79
C CYS A 43 8.34 -14.42 5.45
N ASP A 44 7.61 -15.54 5.57
CA ASP A 44 6.28 -15.58 6.19
C ASP A 44 6.05 -16.86 6.99
N ASN A 45 4.87 -17.01 7.61
CA ASN A 45 4.49 -18.19 8.37
C ASN A 45 3.69 -19.22 7.53
N GLU A 46 3.65 -19.09 6.19
CA GLU A 46 3.04 -20.10 5.34
C GLU A 46 3.98 -21.30 5.18
N VAL A 47 3.43 -22.47 4.91
CA VAL A 47 4.23 -23.65 4.57
C VAL A 47 4.84 -23.45 3.17
N ASP A 48 6.15 -23.54 3.10
CA ASP A 48 6.93 -23.27 1.90
C ASP A 48 7.05 -24.47 0.96
N ARG A 49 7.94 -24.39 -0.06
CA ARG A 49 8.18 -25.47 -1.04
C ARG A 49 8.95 -26.64 -0.47
N ASP A 50 9.71 -26.41 0.61
CA ASP A 50 10.50 -27.42 1.29
C ASP A 50 9.74 -28.07 2.45
N TRP A 51 8.44 -27.75 2.58
CA TRP A 51 7.55 -28.17 3.66
C TRP A 51 8.05 -27.73 5.04
N GLU A 52 8.60 -26.52 5.07
CA GLU A 52 9.04 -25.84 6.28
C GLU A 52 8.22 -24.56 6.48
N ARG A 53 8.18 -24.06 7.71
CA ARG A 53 7.57 -22.76 8.02
C ARG A 53 8.21 -22.15 9.26
N PHE A 54 8.18 -20.83 9.35
CA PHE A 54 8.43 -20.14 10.59
C PHE A 54 7.12 -19.93 11.37
N ASP A 55 7.16 -20.00 12.70
CA ASP A 55 6.08 -19.45 13.51
C ASP A 55 6.22 -17.93 13.69
N GLU A 56 5.21 -17.28 14.25
CA GLU A 56 5.24 -15.81 14.43
C GLU A 56 6.37 -15.38 15.38
N THR A 57 6.70 -16.18 16.38
CA THR A 57 7.81 -15.90 17.31
C THR A 57 9.15 -15.94 16.59
N ALA A 58 9.33 -16.93 15.74
CA ALA A 58 10.52 -17.04 14.89
C ALA A 58 10.64 -15.85 13.93
N LEU A 59 9.55 -15.41 13.31
CA LEU A 59 9.55 -14.22 12.46
C LEU A 59 9.95 -12.96 13.22
N SER A 60 9.51 -12.81 14.47
CA SER A 60 9.89 -11.67 15.31
C SER A 60 11.40 -11.67 15.60
N THR A 61 11.93 -12.83 16.01
CA THR A 61 13.38 -12.99 16.26
C THR A 61 14.21 -12.75 14.98
N LEU A 62 13.76 -13.29 13.85
CA LEU A 62 14.40 -13.04 12.55
C LEU A 62 14.38 -11.57 12.18
N GLY A 63 13.33 -10.83 12.53
CA GLY A 63 13.27 -9.40 12.32
C GLY A 63 14.47 -8.67 12.94
N ASP A 64 14.80 -8.97 14.18
CA ASP A 64 15.95 -8.38 14.86
C ASP A 64 17.28 -8.85 14.25
N LEU A 65 17.38 -10.12 13.90
CA LEU A 65 18.60 -10.72 13.34
C LEU A 65 18.93 -10.24 11.92
N PHE A 66 17.91 -9.93 11.10
CA PHE A 66 18.12 -9.48 9.73
C PHE A 66 18.51 -7.99 9.61
N VAL A 67 18.27 -7.17 10.63
CA VAL A 67 18.72 -5.77 10.60
C VAL A 67 20.25 -5.72 10.49
N GLY A 68 20.75 -5.02 9.47
CA GLY A 68 22.17 -4.92 9.14
C GLY A 68 22.71 -6.03 8.22
N LYS A 69 21.92 -7.06 7.88
CA LYS A 69 22.38 -8.13 6.98
C LYS A 69 22.39 -7.69 5.52
N SER A 70 23.37 -8.26 4.78
CA SER A 70 23.58 -7.93 3.37
C SER A 70 22.63 -8.69 2.46
N GLY A 71 22.23 -8.04 1.38
CA GLY A 71 21.64 -8.65 0.21
C GLY A 71 22.72 -9.13 -0.75
N ILE A 72 22.59 -10.35 -1.22
CA ILE A 72 23.52 -10.99 -2.18
C ILE A 72 22.72 -11.67 -3.31
N PHE A 73 23.34 -12.53 -4.08
CA PHE A 73 22.71 -13.29 -5.17
C PHE A 73 22.90 -14.78 -4.98
N ASP A 74 21.84 -15.57 -5.24
CA ASP A 74 21.85 -17.03 -5.32
C ASP A 74 22.53 -17.73 -4.12
N HIS A 75 22.44 -17.15 -2.91
CA HIS A 75 23.09 -17.63 -1.68
C HIS A 75 24.61 -17.80 -1.80
N GLN A 76 25.25 -17.04 -2.71
CA GLN A 76 26.71 -17.07 -2.89
C GLN A 76 27.39 -16.09 -1.95
N TRP A 77 28.02 -16.60 -0.93
CA TRP A 77 28.67 -15.81 0.14
C TRP A 77 30.02 -15.26 -0.32
N THR A 78 29.95 -14.27 -1.20
CA THR A 78 31.15 -13.57 -1.69
C THR A 78 31.10 -12.10 -1.25
N ALA A 79 32.28 -11.54 -0.97
CA ALA A 79 32.39 -10.12 -0.63
C ALA A 79 31.92 -9.21 -1.80
N GLU A 80 32.16 -9.66 -3.05
CA GLU A 80 31.76 -8.94 -4.26
C GLU A 80 30.24 -8.93 -4.48
N GLY A 81 29.55 -10.02 -4.04
CA GLY A 81 28.11 -10.17 -4.15
C GLY A 81 27.30 -9.28 -3.21
N GLN A 82 27.93 -8.65 -2.22
CA GLN A 82 27.22 -7.73 -1.32
C GLN A 82 26.75 -6.49 -2.09
N THR A 83 25.43 -6.25 -2.11
CA THR A 83 24.87 -5.16 -2.91
C THR A 83 23.90 -4.27 -2.13
N ALA A 84 23.07 -4.83 -1.28
CA ALA A 84 22.09 -4.10 -0.48
C ALA A 84 22.23 -4.43 1.01
N ARG A 85 21.60 -3.62 1.87
CA ARG A 85 21.60 -3.86 3.32
C ARG A 85 20.23 -3.54 3.91
N ILE A 86 19.73 -4.42 4.80
CA ILE A 86 18.52 -4.17 5.57
C ILE A 86 18.82 -3.15 6.66
N TYR A 87 17.99 -2.09 6.75
CA TYR A 87 18.09 -1.09 7.82
C TYR A 87 16.95 -1.14 8.82
N ARG A 88 15.83 -1.81 8.46
CA ARG A 88 14.66 -1.99 9.31
C ARG A 88 13.94 -3.29 8.96
N ALA A 89 13.33 -3.94 9.94
CA ALA A 89 12.44 -5.09 9.74
C ALA A 89 11.27 -5.03 10.73
N GLN A 90 10.12 -5.59 10.35
CA GLN A 90 8.90 -5.59 11.16
C GLN A 90 7.99 -6.74 10.75
N VAL A 91 7.37 -7.43 11.73
CA VAL A 91 6.31 -8.41 11.45
C VAL A 91 5.00 -7.69 11.13
N VAL A 92 4.43 -8.04 9.99
CA VAL A 92 3.10 -7.59 9.53
C VAL A 92 2.12 -8.74 9.72
N ARG A 93 0.96 -8.46 10.30
CA ARG A 93 -0.12 -9.43 10.56
C ARG A 93 -1.30 -9.15 9.66
N GLU A 94 -1.79 -10.19 9.00
CA GLU A 94 -2.99 -10.16 8.15
C GLU A 94 -4.02 -11.18 8.69
N PRO A 95 -4.67 -10.90 9.81
CA PRO A 95 -5.50 -11.88 10.53
C PRO A 95 -6.72 -12.36 9.74
N ALA A 96 -7.12 -11.65 8.70
CA ALA A 96 -8.20 -12.07 7.80
C ALA A 96 -7.78 -13.20 6.84
N GLN A 97 -6.46 -13.41 6.66
CA GLN A 97 -5.91 -14.48 5.85
C GLN A 97 -5.42 -15.61 6.76
N MET A 98 -5.83 -16.85 6.47
CA MET A 98 -5.35 -18.04 7.19
C MET A 98 -4.27 -18.75 6.38
N THR A 99 -3.30 -19.33 7.08
CA THR A 99 -2.26 -20.19 6.50
C THR A 99 -2.77 -21.61 6.26
N ALA A 100 -2.03 -22.41 5.51
CA ALA A 100 -2.29 -23.85 5.37
C ALA A 100 -2.18 -24.61 6.71
N ALA A 101 -1.50 -24.05 7.70
CA ALA A 101 -1.40 -24.57 9.06
C ALA A 101 -2.62 -24.24 9.93
N GLY A 102 -3.50 -23.35 9.50
CA GLY A 102 -4.73 -22.97 10.19
C GLY A 102 -4.59 -21.82 11.19
N ASP A 103 -3.49 -21.11 11.16
CA ASP A 103 -3.26 -19.89 11.95
C ASP A 103 -3.33 -18.62 11.10
N GLY A 104 -3.39 -17.45 11.74
CA GLY A 104 -3.41 -16.16 11.05
C GLY A 104 -2.12 -15.91 10.27
N TYR A 105 -2.25 -15.41 9.05
CA TYR A 105 -1.10 -15.12 8.21
C TYR A 105 -0.30 -13.93 8.75
N CYS A 106 1.00 -14.11 8.87
CA CYS A 106 1.93 -13.03 9.17
C CYS A 106 3.23 -13.19 8.39
N TRP A 107 3.95 -12.08 8.18
CA TRP A 107 5.16 -12.07 7.37
C TRP A 107 6.12 -10.98 7.85
N LEU A 108 7.40 -11.20 7.57
CA LEU A 108 8.47 -10.27 7.90
C LEU A 108 8.68 -9.28 6.76
N LYS A 109 8.28 -8.03 6.97
CA LYS A 109 8.60 -6.91 6.11
C LYS A 109 9.99 -6.39 6.46
N ALA A 110 10.82 -6.17 5.45
CA ALA A 110 12.09 -5.49 5.60
C ALA A 110 12.19 -4.30 4.66
N TRP A 111 13.03 -3.35 5.06
CA TRP A 111 13.42 -2.19 4.27
C TRP A 111 14.91 -2.27 4.06
N ALA A 112 15.32 -2.24 2.81
CA ALA A 112 16.69 -2.34 2.38
C ALA A 112 17.10 -1.12 1.56
N TYR A 113 18.40 -0.87 1.53
CA TYR A 113 18.98 0.16 0.69
C TYR A 113 20.20 -0.37 -0.06
N LEU A 114 20.51 0.27 -1.17
CA LEU A 114 21.75 0.14 -1.89
C LEU A 114 22.22 1.53 -2.35
N LEU A 115 23.50 1.64 -2.70
CA LEU A 115 24.07 2.90 -3.16
C LEU A 115 23.78 3.09 -4.66
N ARG A 116 23.44 4.30 -5.05
CA ARG A 116 23.32 4.71 -6.45
C ARG A 116 24.70 4.93 -7.07
N THR A 117 25.32 3.85 -7.48
CA THR A 117 26.60 3.84 -8.20
C THR A 117 26.39 3.37 -9.64
N GLU A 118 27.35 3.61 -10.52
CA GLU A 118 27.32 3.06 -11.89
C GLU A 118 27.17 1.53 -11.86
N LYS A 119 27.88 0.84 -10.96
CA LYS A 119 27.77 -0.62 -10.79
C LYS A 119 26.35 -1.09 -10.43
N ASN A 120 25.58 -0.31 -9.71
CA ASN A 120 24.24 -0.68 -9.24
C ASN A 120 23.12 -0.15 -10.14
N ALA A 121 23.42 0.61 -11.19
CA ALA A 121 22.42 1.22 -12.05
C ALA A 121 21.52 0.19 -12.73
N ASP A 122 22.09 -0.88 -13.28
CA ASP A 122 21.36 -1.97 -13.92
C ASP A 122 20.50 -2.72 -12.90
N LEU A 123 21.05 -3.02 -11.71
CA LEU A 123 20.30 -3.69 -10.64
C LEU A 123 19.08 -2.85 -10.20
N ILE A 124 19.25 -1.53 -10.05
CA ILE A 124 18.14 -0.63 -9.72
C ILE A 124 17.07 -0.69 -10.82
N ALA A 125 17.48 -0.62 -12.08
CA ALA A 125 16.56 -0.72 -13.21
C ALA A 125 15.83 -2.07 -13.26
N GLU A 126 16.51 -3.18 -12.97
CA GLU A 126 15.94 -4.51 -12.90
C GLU A 126 14.94 -4.66 -11.73
N ILE A 127 15.23 -4.06 -10.57
CA ILE A 127 14.31 -4.03 -9.42
C ILE A 127 13.07 -3.20 -9.77
N GLU A 128 13.23 -1.98 -10.30
CA GLU A 128 12.12 -1.10 -10.69
C GLU A 128 11.27 -1.72 -11.81
N GLY A 129 11.93 -2.39 -12.77
CA GLY A 129 11.27 -3.12 -13.86
C GLY A 129 10.60 -4.42 -13.43
N GLY A 130 10.81 -4.87 -12.17
CA GLY A 130 10.24 -6.11 -11.62
C GLY A 130 10.92 -7.37 -12.15
N ILE A 131 12.12 -7.28 -12.69
CA ILE A 131 12.94 -8.43 -13.16
C ILE A 131 13.63 -9.09 -11.96
N LYS A 132 14.29 -8.31 -11.10
CA LYS A 132 14.86 -8.76 -9.83
C LYS A 132 13.82 -8.56 -8.71
N ARG A 133 12.99 -9.57 -8.53
CA ARG A 133 11.84 -9.48 -7.64
C ARG A 133 11.89 -10.51 -6.52
N GLU A 134 12.20 -11.77 -6.83
CA GLU A 134 12.15 -12.88 -5.89
C GLU A 134 13.36 -12.85 -4.95
N VAL A 135 13.10 -13.10 -3.66
CA VAL A 135 14.15 -13.16 -2.64
C VAL A 135 14.02 -14.40 -1.77
N SER A 136 15.12 -14.84 -1.20
CA SER A 136 15.20 -15.93 -0.24
C SER A 136 16.07 -15.51 0.94
N VAL A 137 16.00 -16.23 2.06
CA VAL A 137 16.74 -15.92 3.29
C VAL A 137 17.66 -17.06 3.68
N GLY A 138 18.86 -16.71 4.15
CA GLY A 138 19.79 -17.64 4.79
C GLY A 138 19.81 -17.41 6.30
N CYS A 139 19.35 -18.40 7.08
CA CYS A 139 19.34 -18.35 8.53
C CYS A 139 19.54 -19.73 9.15
N SER A 140 19.84 -19.78 10.44
CA SER A 140 19.85 -20.99 11.24
C SER A 140 18.80 -20.95 12.34
N VAL A 141 18.30 -22.14 12.70
CA VAL A 141 17.34 -22.34 13.78
C VAL A 141 17.86 -23.42 14.73
N ALA A 142 17.56 -23.29 16.02
CA ALA A 142 17.96 -24.30 16.99
C ALA A 142 17.07 -25.56 16.91
N ARG A 143 15.81 -25.43 16.46
CA ARG A 143 14.85 -26.52 16.48
C ARG A 143 14.04 -26.59 15.19
N ARG A 144 13.83 -27.82 14.71
CA ARG A 144 12.93 -28.18 13.61
C ARG A 144 11.91 -29.18 14.16
N VAL A 145 10.65 -28.84 14.23
CA VAL A 145 9.63 -29.61 14.96
C VAL A 145 8.58 -30.15 13.99
N CYS A 146 8.31 -31.44 14.05
CA CYS A 146 7.26 -32.07 13.23
C CYS A 146 5.87 -31.58 13.64
N SER A 147 5.09 -31.05 12.68
CA SER A 147 3.74 -30.52 12.89
C SER A 147 2.72 -31.57 13.34
N ILE A 148 2.97 -32.87 13.14
CA ILE A 148 2.06 -33.96 13.47
C ILE A 148 2.22 -34.42 14.90
N CYS A 149 3.46 -34.69 15.35
CA CYS A 149 3.72 -35.30 16.66
C CYS A 149 4.57 -34.44 17.61
N GLY A 150 5.08 -33.29 17.16
CA GLY A 150 5.91 -32.40 18.00
C GLY A 150 7.35 -32.89 18.24
N ALA A 151 7.76 -34.01 17.66
CA ALA A 151 9.13 -34.53 17.80
C ALA A 151 10.10 -33.65 16.98
N GLU A 152 11.41 -33.69 17.35
CA GLU A 152 12.47 -33.09 16.55
C GLU A 152 12.48 -33.67 15.13
N GLY A 153 12.68 -32.80 14.12
CA GLY A 153 12.64 -33.20 12.72
C GLY A 153 13.64 -34.31 12.40
N GLY A 154 13.17 -35.34 11.69
CA GLY A 154 13.95 -36.52 11.36
C GLY A 154 14.00 -37.60 12.44
N THR A 155 13.39 -37.36 13.63
CA THR A 155 13.36 -38.39 14.70
C THR A 155 12.06 -39.19 14.74
N CYS A 156 11.07 -38.85 13.91
CA CYS A 156 9.80 -39.53 13.77
C CYS A 156 9.60 -40.07 12.34
N GLN A 157 8.57 -40.93 12.16
CA GLN A 157 8.24 -41.52 10.87
C GLN A 157 7.33 -40.60 9.98
N HIS A 158 6.97 -39.40 10.45
CA HIS A 158 6.19 -38.48 9.64
C HIS A 158 7.05 -37.79 8.57
N VAL A 159 6.58 -37.82 7.35
CA VAL A 159 7.30 -37.27 6.18
C VAL A 159 6.74 -35.94 5.81
N PRO A 160 7.53 -34.83 5.79
CA PRO A 160 7.10 -33.53 5.31
C PRO A 160 6.46 -33.61 3.92
N GLY A 161 5.37 -32.89 3.70
CA GLY A 161 4.58 -32.93 2.46
C GLY A 161 3.50 -34.01 2.42
N GLN A 162 3.52 -35.01 3.29
CA GLN A 162 2.46 -36.01 3.38
C GLN A 162 1.32 -35.59 4.30
N ARG A 163 0.11 -36.13 4.04
CA ARG A 163 -1.06 -35.93 4.90
C ARG A 163 -1.27 -37.10 5.84
N TYR A 164 -1.53 -36.80 7.10
CA TYR A 164 -1.91 -37.74 8.16
C TYR A 164 -3.30 -37.39 8.66
N GLY A 165 -4.30 -38.05 8.09
CA GLY A 165 -5.70 -37.62 8.18
C GLY A 165 -5.89 -36.29 7.44
N GLU A 166 -6.49 -35.30 8.11
CA GLU A 166 -6.69 -33.98 7.53
C GLU A 166 -5.46 -33.05 7.70
N ARG A 167 -4.45 -33.45 8.47
CA ARG A 167 -3.29 -32.62 8.79
C ARG A 167 -2.17 -32.81 7.78
N LEU A 168 -1.63 -31.70 7.26
CA LEU A 168 -0.41 -31.68 6.46
C LEU A 168 0.81 -31.79 7.38
N CYS A 169 1.76 -32.65 7.04
CA CYS A 169 3.04 -32.72 7.73
C CYS A 169 4.01 -31.69 7.15
N TYR A 170 4.56 -30.86 8.02
CA TYR A 170 5.64 -29.92 7.75
C TYR A 170 6.57 -29.83 8.95
N LEU A 171 7.72 -29.19 8.79
CA LEU A 171 8.64 -28.87 9.88
C LEU A 171 8.48 -27.40 10.26
N GLU A 172 8.23 -27.17 11.54
CA GLU A 172 8.19 -25.83 12.09
C GLU A 172 9.57 -25.42 12.56
N LEU A 173 10.11 -24.36 11.95
CA LEU A 173 11.42 -23.79 12.23
C LEU A 173 11.28 -22.84 13.44
N ARG A 174 11.86 -23.22 14.56
CA ARG A 174 11.77 -22.52 15.82
C ARG A 174 13.12 -22.06 16.33
N GLU A 175 13.09 -21.03 17.17
CA GLU A 175 14.27 -20.50 17.86
C GLU A 175 15.39 -20.16 16.87
N PRO A 176 15.19 -19.16 15.96
CA PRO A 176 16.26 -18.69 15.10
C PRO A 176 17.47 -18.26 15.91
N THR A 177 18.65 -18.74 15.52
CA THR A 177 19.91 -18.46 16.23
C THR A 177 20.80 -17.47 15.51
N ASP A 178 20.71 -17.41 14.18
CA ASP A 178 21.43 -16.44 13.37
C ASP A 178 20.72 -16.19 12.03
N ALA A 179 20.93 -15.03 11.44
CA ALA A 179 20.61 -14.69 10.07
C ALA A 179 21.91 -14.36 9.34
N TYR A 180 22.16 -14.97 8.21
CA TYR A 180 23.43 -14.80 7.48
C TYR A 180 23.33 -13.72 6.43
N GLU A 181 22.32 -13.82 5.57
CA GLU A 181 22.08 -12.97 4.42
C GLU A 181 20.65 -13.13 3.90
N TRP A 182 20.28 -12.32 2.94
CA TRP A 182 19.15 -12.53 2.05
C TRP A 182 19.63 -12.39 0.60
N SER A 183 18.99 -13.11 -0.31
CA SER A 183 19.46 -13.21 -1.70
C SER A 183 18.35 -12.89 -2.69
N PHE A 184 18.70 -12.20 -3.79
CA PHE A 184 17.91 -12.30 -5.00
C PHE A 184 18.10 -13.69 -5.60
N VAL A 185 17.00 -14.38 -5.91
CA VAL A 185 16.99 -15.75 -6.42
C VAL A 185 16.00 -15.93 -7.55
N ALA A 186 16.18 -16.94 -8.39
CA ALA A 186 15.22 -17.23 -9.46
C ALA A 186 13.93 -17.86 -8.92
N VAL A 187 14.03 -18.72 -7.90
CA VAL A 187 12.88 -19.42 -7.30
C VAL A 187 13.07 -19.50 -5.78
N PRO A 188 12.32 -18.71 -5.01
CA PRO A 188 12.41 -18.74 -3.55
C PRO A 188 11.73 -19.96 -2.96
N ALA A 189 12.19 -20.44 -1.80
CA ALA A 189 11.48 -21.45 -1.02
C ALA A 189 10.08 -20.95 -0.63
N GLN A 190 9.98 -19.75 -0.11
CA GLN A 190 8.71 -19.12 0.23
C GLN A 190 8.11 -18.35 -0.96
N ARG A 191 6.90 -18.77 -1.37
CA ARG A 191 6.28 -18.37 -2.63
C ARG A 191 6.00 -16.87 -2.75
N LYS A 192 5.82 -16.18 -1.63
CA LYS A 192 5.48 -14.76 -1.57
C LYS A 192 6.68 -13.87 -1.25
N ALA A 193 7.84 -14.44 -0.98
CA ALA A 193 9.06 -13.69 -0.69
C ALA A 193 9.51 -12.90 -1.92
N GLY A 194 9.75 -11.61 -1.75
CA GLY A 194 10.12 -10.75 -2.86
C GLY A 194 10.05 -9.27 -2.56
N VAL A 195 10.57 -8.48 -3.50
CA VAL A 195 10.50 -7.02 -3.47
C VAL A 195 9.04 -6.59 -3.61
N LEU A 196 8.60 -5.72 -2.72
CA LEU A 196 7.24 -5.20 -2.71
C LEU A 196 7.07 -4.11 -3.76
N LYS A 197 5.91 -4.12 -4.41
CA LYS A 197 5.55 -3.03 -5.31
C LYS A 197 5.40 -1.74 -4.50
N ARG A 198 6.00 -0.67 -4.96
CA ARG A 198 5.88 0.66 -4.35
C ARG A 198 4.43 1.15 -4.36
N TYR A 199 3.66 0.74 -5.37
CA TYR A 199 2.25 1.05 -5.58
C TYR A 199 1.42 -0.25 -5.58
N GLY A 200 1.34 -0.92 -4.44
CA GLY A 200 0.44 -2.07 -4.26
C GLY A 200 -0.97 -1.63 -3.83
N PRO A 201 -1.99 -2.50 -3.96
CA PRO A 201 -3.31 -2.23 -3.38
C PRO A 201 -3.28 -2.05 -1.85
N GLU A 202 -2.16 -2.38 -1.20
CA GLU A 202 -1.93 -2.28 0.24
C GLU A 202 -1.32 -0.93 0.68
N ASP A 203 -0.95 -0.06 -0.25
CA ASP A 203 -0.49 1.29 0.07
C ASP A 203 -1.70 2.20 0.32
N GLU A 204 -2.07 2.36 1.61
CA GLU A 204 -3.16 3.26 2.03
C GLU A 204 -2.98 4.69 1.50
N GLY A 205 -1.74 5.14 1.31
CA GLY A 205 -1.42 6.43 0.70
C GLY A 205 -1.87 6.50 -0.75
N VAL A 206 -1.59 5.47 -1.55
CA VAL A 206 -2.02 5.38 -2.95
C VAL A 206 -3.53 5.15 -3.04
N ALA A 207 -4.12 4.31 -2.18
CA ALA A 207 -5.57 4.14 -2.10
C ALA A 207 -6.26 5.47 -1.76
N ARG A 208 -5.73 6.24 -0.80
CA ARG A 208 -6.22 7.56 -0.44
C ARG A 208 -6.08 8.57 -1.59
N LEU A 209 -4.92 8.60 -2.27
CA LEU A 209 -4.72 9.48 -3.43
C LEU A 209 -5.64 9.11 -4.59
N ARG A 210 -5.87 7.82 -4.85
CA ARG A 210 -6.85 7.36 -5.84
C ARG A 210 -8.27 7.78 -5.48
N ALA A 211 -8.66 7.62 -4.20
CA ALA A 211 -9.97 8.06 -3.72
C ALA A 211 -10.13 9.59 -3.84
N GLN A 212 -9.10 10.37 -3.51
CA GLN A 212 -9.11 11.83 -3.70
C GLN A 212 -9.18 12.21 -5.18
N ALA A 213 -8.42 11.53 -6.05
CA ALA A 213 -8.47 11.76 -7.49
C ALA A 213 -9.85 11.39 -8.09
N GLU A 214 -10.50 10.35 -7.57
CA GLU A 214 -11.85 9.97 -7.98
C GLU A 214 -12.89 11.00 -7.54
N LEU A 215 -12.78 11.50 -6.30
CA LEU A 215 -13.62 12.61 -5.80
C LEU A 215 -13.43 13.87 -6.65
N GLY A 216 -12.18 14.22 -6.98
CA GLY A 216 -11.88 15.35 -7.87
C GLY A 216 -12.49 15.18 -9.27
N ARG A 217 -12.41 13.99 -9.85
CA ARG A 217 -13.06 13.71 -11.15
C ARG A 217 -14.59 13.83 -11.07
N LYS A 218 -15.22 13.29 -10.02
CA LYS A 218 -16.67 13.41 -9.81
C LYS A 218 -17.08 14.87 -9.64
N TYR A 219 -16.35 15.62 -8.84
CA TYR A 219 -16.59 17.05 -8.64
C TYR A 219 -16.52 17.85 -9.97
N LEU A 220 -15.46 17.64 -10.76
CA LEU A 220 -15.34 18.31 -12.06
C LEU A 220 -16.46 17.91 -13.03
N GLN A 221 -16.87 16.65 -13.01
CA GLN A 221 -17.98 16.18 -13.84
C GLN A 221 -19.31 16.81 -13.45
N GLU A 222 -19.58 16.95 -12.15
CA GLU A 222 -20.77 17.65 -11.64
C GLU A 222 -20.72 19.12 -11.97
N LEU A 223 -19.58 19.78 -11.79
CA LEU A 223 -19.39 21.18 -12.12
C LEU A 223 -19.64 21.45 -13.62
N ARG A 224 -19.13 20.60 -14.52
CA ARG A 224 -19.40 20.66 -15.97
C ARG A 224 -20.88 20.54 -16.29
N ARG A 225 -21.57 19.59 -15.66
CA ARG A 225 -23.02 19.42 -15.82
C ARG A 225 -23.80 20.64 -15.33
N GLU A 226 -23.39 21.19 -14.20
CA GLU A 226 -24.04 22.35 -13.61
C GLU A 226 -23.85 23.60 -14.49
N VAL A 227 -22.67 23.85 -15.00
CA VAL A 227 -22.38 24.93 -15.96
C VAL A 227 -23.26 24.82 -17.19
N THR A 228 -23.33 23.61 -17.80
CA THR A 228 -24.17 23.35 -18.96
C THR A 228 -25.65 23.60 -18.64
N ARG A 229 -26.16 23.13 -17.51
CA ARG A 229 -27.54 23.34 -17.07
C ARG A 229 -27.87 24.84 -16.85
N LEU A 230 -26.96 25.56 -16.20
CA LEU A 230 -27.13 26.99 -15.93
C LEU A 230 -27.12 27.81 -17.23
N ALA A 231 -26.26 27.47 -18.17
CA ALA A 231 -26.20 28.13 -19.48
C ALA A 231 -27.51 27.96 -20.26
N MET A 232 -28.06 26.75 -20.30
CA MET A 232 -29.37 26.48 -20.92
C MET A 232 -30.54 27.21 -20.23
N LEU A 233 -30.44 27.44 -18.92
CA LEU A 233 -31.44 28.23 -18.18
C LEU A 233 -31.28 29.75 -18.46
N ALA A 234 -30.03 30.19 -18.65
CA ALA A 234 -29.72 31.59 -18.90
C ALA A 234 -30.12 32.04 -20.32
N ASP A 235 -29.98 31.19 -21.32
CA ASP A 235 -30.26 31.49 -22.72
C ASP A 235 -30.82 30.27 -23.46
N ASP A 236 -32.00 30.42 -24.09
CA ASP A 236 -32.65 29.32 -24.88
C ASP A 236 -31.91 29.01 -26.20
N GLY A 237 -31.01 29.87 -26.64
CA GLY A 237 -30.21 29.72 -27.85
C GLY A 237 -28.94 28.85 -27.63
N VAL A 238 -28.64 28.47 -26.39
CA VAL A 238 -27.44 27.64 -26.10
C VAL A 238 -27.68 26.18 -26.46
N ASP A 239 -26.86 25.68 -27.35
CA ASP A 239 -26.79 24.22 -27.59
C ASP A 239 -26.04 23.54 -26.43
N GLY A 240 -26.80 22.89 -25.54
CA GLY A 240 -26.27 22.18 -24.40
C GLY A 240 -25.29 21.06 -24.75
N GLY A 241 -25.47 20.41 -25.92
CA GLY A 241 -24.56 19.36 -26.39
C GLY A 241 -23.19 19.93 -26.83
N ALA A 242 -23.20 21.02 -27.55
CA ALA A 242 -21.95 21.71 -27.95
C ALA A 242 -21.21 22.26 -26.74
N LEU A 243 -21.94 22.88 -25.80
CA LEU A 243 -21.35 23.43 -24.58
C LEU A 243 -20.79 22.30 -23.67
N ALA A 244 -21.48 21.19 -23.52
CA ALA A 244 -20.98 20.06 -22.74
C ALA A 244 -19.66 19.53 -23.26
N LYS A 245 -19.51 19.40 -24.59
CA LYS A 245 -18.23 19.01 -25.21
C LYS A 245 -17.13 20.06 -25.01
N ALA A 246 -17.46 21.34 -25.11
CA ALA A 246 -16.49 22.42 -24.83
C ALA A 246 -16.04 22.39 -23.36
N ALA A 247 -16.97 22.17 -22.43
CA ALA A 247 -16.68 22.11 -21.00
C ALA A 247 -15.80 20.90 -20.60
N GLU A 248 -15.69 19.85 -21.42
CA GLU A 248 -14.77 18.72 -21.18
C GLU A 248 -13.30 19.16 -21.17
N HIS A 249 -12.96 20.22 -21.89
CA HIS A 249 -11.61 20.73 -22.03
C HIS A 249 -11.28 21.88 -21.08
N LEU A 250 -12.26 22.32 -20.25
CA LEU A 250 -12.06 23.40 -19.30
C LEU A 250 -11.60 22.86 -17.92
N GLU A 251 -10.69 23.60 -17.31
CA GLU A 251 -10.21 23.36 -15.95
C GLU A 251 -11.15 24.00 -14.90
N GLU A 252 -10.95 23.64 -13.62
CA GLU A 252 -11.81 24.08 -12.51
C GLU A 252 -11.99 25.62 -12.44
N PRO A 253 -10.95 26.47 -12.54
CA PRO A 253 -11.10 27.92 -12.44
C PRO A 253 -12.01 28.49 -13.53
N GLU A 254 -11.88 28.01 -14.76
CA GLU A 254 -12.68 28.45 -15.91
C GLU A 254 -14.14 28.02 -15.75
N LEU A 255 -14.38 26.81 -15.28
CA LEU A 255 -15.73 26.30 -15.01
C LEU A 255 -16.43 27.07 -13.88
N LEU A 256 -15.70 27.46 -12.83
CA LEU A 256 -16.25 28.29 -11.73
C LEU A 256 -16.59 29.69 -12.19
N GLU A 257 -15.80 30.27 -13.09
CA GLU A 257 -16.08 31.58 -13.68
C GLU A 257 -17.35 31.52 -14.55
N LEU A 258 -17.46 30.53 -15.43
CA LEU A 258 -18.66 30.32 -16.25
C LEU A 258 -19.89 30.05 -15.39
N LYS A 259 -19.77 29.24 -14.35
CA LYS A 259 -20.86 29.01 -13.38
C LYS A 259 -21.39 30.32 -12.82
N ARG A 260 -20.49 31.16 -12.32
CA ARG A 260 -20.87 32.47 -11.72
C ARG A 260 -21.57 33.40 -12.72
N VAL A 261 -21.10 33.42 -13.98
CA VAL A 261 -21.72 34.21 -15.03
C VAL A 261 -23.16 33.74 -15.33
N TYR A 262 -23.33 32.43 -15.56
CA TYR A 262 -24.61 31.84 -15.91
C TYR A 262 -25.58 31.81 -14.72
N GLU A 263 -25.13 31.67 -13.49
CA GLU A 263 -25.96 31.84 -12.29
C GLU A 263 -26.55 33.24 -12.21
N ALA A 264 -25.72 34.24 -12.44
CA ALA A 264 -26.19 35.66 -12.42
C ALA A 264 -27.21 35.95 -13.55
N GLN A 265 -27.02 35.37 -14.73
CA GLN A 265 -27.94 35.53 -15.85
C GLN A 265 -29.26 34.76 -15.61
N ALA A 266 -29.21 33.53 -15.14
CA ALA A 266 -30.36 32.71 -14.80
C ALA A 266 -31.18 33.35 -13.67
N ALA A 267 -30.55 33.92 -12.65
CA ALA A 267 -31.23 34.64 -11.56
C ALA A 267 -31.96 35.92 -12.03
N ARG A 268 -31.44 36.61 -13.06
CA ARG A 268 -32.14 37.74 -13.69
C ARG A 268 -33.37 37.28 -14.48
N ARG A 269 -33.27 36.13 -15.16
CA ARG A 269 -34.37 35.58 -15.96
C ARG A 269 -35.46 34.94 -15.11
N PHE A 270 -35.06 34.27 -14.03
CA PHE A 270 -35.93 33.59 -13.09
C PHE A 270 -35.68 34.08 -11.66
N PRO A 271 -36.14 35.31 -11.31
CA PRO A 271 -35.91 35.83 -9.96
C PRO A 271 -36.63 34.93 -8.94
N PRO A 272 -35.98 34.64 -7.80
CA PRO A 272 -36.59 33.81 -6.76
C PRO A 272 -37.83 34.51 -6.22
N SER A 273 -39.00 33.89 -6.40
CA SER A 273 -40.21 34.38 -5.76
C SER A 273 -40.35 33.73 -4.39
N PRO A 274 -40.67 34.51 -3.33
CA PRO A 274 -40.86 33.95 -2.00
C PRO A 274 -42.04 32.97 -2.02
N GLN A 275 -41.79 31.72 -1.59
CA GLN A 275 -42.82 30.68 -1.53
C GLN A 275 -43.94 30.95 -0.54
N LEU A 276 -43.72 31.86 0.40
CA LEU A 276 -44.73 32.36 1.34
C LEU A 276 -45.19 33.73 0.89
N ARG A 277 -46.31 33.82 0.15
CA ARG A 277 -47.07 35.07 0.07
C ARG A 277 -47.59 35.36 1.47
N SER A 278 -47.20 36.46 2.09
CA SER A 278 -47.92 37.01 3.22
C SER A 278 -49.37 37.19 2.78
N ARG A 279 -50.30 36.44 3.36
CA ARG A 279 -51.72 36.74 3.25
C ARG A 279 -51.88 38.14 3.75
N GLY A 280 -52.12 39.08 2.83
CA GLY A 280 -52.55 40.41 3.15
C GLY A 280 -53.77 40.28 4.06
N THR A 281 -53.73 40.94 5.18
CA THR A 281 -54.80 41.06 6.14
C THR A 281 -56.01 41.72 5.45
N ALA A 282 -56.92 40.92 4.91
CA ALA A 282 -58.30 41.33 4.76
C ALA A 282 -58.95 41.16 6.14
N ARG A 283 -59.06 42.28 6.82
CA ARG A 283 -59.85 42.42 8.06
C ARG A 283 -61.29 42.31 7.66
N THR A 284 -61.91 41.14 7.77
CA THR A 284 -63.37 41.01 7.90
C THR A 284 -63.66 40.79 9.38
N GLU A 285 -64.30 41.77 9.99
CA GLU A 285 -65.00 41.61 11.25
C GLU A 285 -66.09 40.57 11.07
N ASP A 286 -65.92 39.39 11.71
CA ASP A 286 -67.06 38.48 11.93
C ASP A 286 -67.14 38.22 13.42
N LYS A 287 -68.18 38.90 13.98
CA LYS A 287 -68.68 38.70 15.34
C LYS A 287 -69.46 37.38 15.33
N THR A 288 -68.90 36.32 15.91
CA THR A 288 -69.74 35.26 16.42
C THR A 288 -69.21 34.82 17.79
N GLU A 289 -70.00 35.07 18.76
CA GLU A 289 -69.91 34.58 20.11
C GLU A 289 -69.76 33.04 20.14
N PHE A 290 -68.76 32.53 20.85
CA PHE A 290 -68.81 31.16 21.37
C PHE A 290 -69.11 31.21 22.86
N LEU A 291 -70.37 30.82 23.16
CA LEU A 291 -70.81 30.36 24.46
C LEU A 291 -70.52 28.88 24.58
N ILE A 292 -70.02 28.52 25.77
CA ILE A 292 -69.82 27.25 26.48
C ILE A 292 -68.41 26.70 26.38
#